data_e5d9d7a6add76a84a062cf831d8868f4
#
_entry.id   e5d9d7a6add76a84a062cf831d8868f4
#
_cell.length_a   1.000
_cell.length_b   1.000
_cell.length_c   1.000
_cell.angle_alpha   90.00
_cell.angle_beta   90.00
_cell.angle_gamma   90.00
#
_symmetry.space_group_name_H-M   'P 1'
#
loop_
_entity.id
_entity.type
_entity.pdbx_description
1 polymer ?
#
loop_
_entity_poly.entity_id
_entity_poly.type
_entity_poly.pdbx_seq_one_letter_code
_entity_poly.pdbx_strand_id
1 'polypeptide(L)'
;MPIHEIRHPLIRHKIGLMRRADISTKNFRELAQEVGSILTYEATRDLPLENEQIQGWCGTVQVEKISGKKITVVPILRAGIGMLDGVLSLIPGAKVSAVGIARNEETFQAQTYLEKLVPQIDQRLAMIIDPMLATGGSMIATIDMLKKAGCTEIRALVLVAAPEGIAAVGKAHPDVDIYTASIDQHLDENGYIVPGLGDAGDKIFGTKQKDI
;
A
#
# COMPACT_ATOMS: atom_id res chain seq x y z
N MET A 1 1.09 -4.39 16.68
CA MET A 1 0.89 -4.19 15.23
C MET A 1 0.97 -5.53 14.54
N PRO A 2 -0.11 -5.99 13.93
CA PRO A 2 -0.07 -7.17 13.09
C PRO A 2 0.71 -6.88 11.80
N ILE A 3 1.59 -7.81 11.41
CA ILE A 3 2.26 -7.80 10.12
C ILE A 3 1.99 -9.11 9.39
N HIS A 4 1.52 -9.00 8.16
CA HIS A 4 1.12 -10.10 7.32
C HIS A 4 2.07 -10.17 6.11
N GLU A 5 3.08 -11.05 6.18
CA GLU A 5 3.92 -11.38 5.03
C GLU A 5 3.20 -12.43 4.18
N ILE A 6 2.81 -12.06 2.96
CA ILE A 6 2.02 -12.91 2.08
C ILE A 6 2.94 -13.82 1.26
N ARG A 7 3.15 -15.03 1.74
CA ARG A 7 4.08 -16.01 1.16
C ARG A 7 3.48 -16.86 0.02
N HIS A 8 2.62 -16.24 -0.79
CA HIS A 8 2.05 -16.94 -1.96
C HIS A 8 3.10 -17.15 -3.06
N PRO A 9 3.17 -18.32 -3.73
CA PRO A 9 4.16 -18.58 -4.79
C PRO A 9 4.18 -17.56 -5.91
N LEU A 10 3.02 -17.07 -6.36
CA LEU A 10 2.94 -16.00 -7.38
C LEU A 10 3.58 -14.71 -6.90
N ILE A 11 3.35 -14.30 -5.65
CA ILE A 11 3.98 -13.10 -5.07
C ILE A 11 5.49 -13.27 -5.06
N ARG A 12 5.98 -14.39 -4.52
CA ARG A 12 7.43 -14.65 -4.44
C ARG A 12 8.10 -14.63 -5.80
N HIS A 13 7.45 -15.20 -6.82
CA HIS A 13 7.92 -15.17 -8.20
C HIS A 13 7.99 -13.73 -8.74
N LYS A 14 6.90 -12.95 -8.58
CA LYS A 14 6.81 -11.57 -9.06
C LYS A 14 7.80 -10.64 -8.37
N ILE A 15 7.95 -10.74 -7.06
CA ILE A 15 8.98 -10.00 -6.32
C ILE A 15 10.39 -10.39 -6.81
N GLY A 16 10.65 -11.68 -7.07
CA GLY A 16 11.91 -12.12 -7.66
C GLY A 16 12.22 -11.46 -9.01
N LEU A 17 11.21 -11.32 -9.89
CA LEU A 17 11.35 -10.59 -11.15
C LEU A 17 11.60 -9.09 -10.94
N MET A 18 10.91 -8.46 -9.98
CA MET A 18 11.07 -7.04 -9.67
C MET A 18 12.46 -6.67 -9.13
N ARG A 19 13.17 -7.65 -8.54
CA ARG A 19 14.54 -7.45 -8.04
C ARG A 19 15.61 -7.38 -9.13
N ARG A 20 15.28 -7.73 -10.36
CA ARG A 20 16.24 -7.71 -11.47
C ARG A 20 16.76 -6.29 -11.71
N ALA A 21 18.07 -6.15 -11.85
CA ALA A 21 18.70 -4.86 -12.12
C ALA A 21 18.31 -4.30 -13.50
N ASP A 22 18.09 -5.19 -14.47
CA ASP A 22 17.76 -4.89 -15.88
C ASP A 22 16.23 -4.81 -16.14
N ILE A 23 15.40 -4.80 -15.10
CA ILE A 23 13.95 -4.75 -15.30
C ILE A 23 13.51 -3.44 -15.95
N SER A 24 12.68 -3.53 -16.98
CA SER A 24 12.12 -2.35 -17.65
C SER A 24 11.07 -1.66 -16.78
N THR A 25 10.90 -0.35 -16.96
CA THR A 25 9.82 0.45 -16.30
C THR A 25 8.45 -0.17 -16.56
N LYS A 26 8.17 -0.64 -17.77
CA LYS A 26 6.91 -1.32 -18.11
C LYS A 26 6.69 -2.53 -17.22
N ASN A 27 7.64 -3.47 -17.21
CA ASN A 27 7.50 -4.71 -16.46
C ASN A 27 7.44 -4.47 -14.95
N PHE A 28 8.22 -3.52 -14.42
CA PHE A 28 8.17 -3.17 -13.00
C PHE A 28 6.80 -2.64 -12.59
N ARG A 29 6.21 -1.77 -13.42
CA ARG A 29 4.89 -1.18 -13.19
C ARG A 29 3.78 -2.24 -13.23
N GLU A 30 3.80 -3.13 -14.24
CA GLU A 30 2.84 -4.23 -14.34
C GLU A 30 2.92 -5.17 -13.13
N LEU A 31 4.13 -5.56 -12.72
CA LEU A 31 4.34 -6.40 -11.55
C LEU A 31 3.90 -5.72 -10.24
N ALA A 32 4.13 -4.41 -10.09
CA ALA A 32 3.66 -3.66 -8.93
C ALA A 32 2.13 -3.66 -8.81
N GLN A 33 1.42 -3.51 -9.93
CA GLN A 33 -0.04 -3.60 -9.99
C GLN A 33 -0.52 -5.01 -9.64
N GLU A 34 0.08 -6.05 -10.22
CA GLU A 34 -0.30 -7.44 -9.98
C GLU A 34 -0.08 -7.86 -8.52
N VAL A 35 1.06 -7.51 -7.92
CA VAL A 35 1.32 -7.77 -6.50
C VAL A 35 0.37 -6.95 -5.63
N GLY A 36 0.13 -5.69 -5.99
CA GLY A 36 -0.85 -4.81 -5.32
C GLY A 36 -2.26 -5.42 -5.29
N SER A 37 -2.70 -6.06 -6.38
CA SER A 37 -3.99 -6.78 -6.43
C SER A 37 -4.01 -7.95 -5.44
N ILE A 38 -2.97 -8.77 -5.40
CA ILE A 38 -2.93 -9.94 -4.50
C ILE A 38 -2.87 -9.49 -3.02
N LEU A 39 -2.09 -8.45 -2.70
CA LEU A 39 -2.07 -7.87 -1.36
C LEU A 39 -3.44 -7.31 -0.96
N THR A 40 -4.15 -6.68 -1.90
CA THR A 40 -5.52 -6.20 -1.68
C THR A 40 -6.49 -7.34 -1.38
N TYR A 41 -6.41 -8.44 -2.13
CA TYR A 41 -7.22 -9.64 -1.88
C TYR A 41 -7.02 -10.16 -0.46
N GLU A 42 -5.77 -10.27 -0.01
CA GLU A 42 -5.47 -10.71 1.35
C GLU A 42 -5.89 -9.69 2.41
N ALA A 43 -5.68 -8.41 2.14
CA ALA A 43 -6.03 -7.32 3.06
C ALA A 43 -7.55 -7.08 3.17
N THR A 44 -8.37 -7.75 2.39
CA THR A 44 -9.84 -7.65 2.42
C THR A 44 -10.52 -8.94 2.85
N ARG A 45 -9.76 -9.95 3.27
CA ARG A 45 -10.27 -11.30 3.59
C ARG A 45 -11.27 -11.31 4.74
N ASP A 46 -11.15 -10.40 5.68
CA ASP A 46 -11.95 -10.31 6.91
C ASP A 46 -13.03 -9.22 6.86
N LEU A 47 -13.30 -8.67 5.67
CA LEU A 47 -14.38 -7.69 5.53
C LEU A 47 -15.72 -8.32 5.93
N PRO A 48 -16.51 -7.62 6.76
CA PRO A 48 -17.79 -8.13 7.19
C PRO A 48 -18.78 -8.21 6.03
N LEU A 49 -19.62 -9.25 6.04
CA LEU A 49 -20.70 -9.45 5.08
C LEU A 49 -22.04 -9.26 5.77
N GLU A 50 -23.04 -8.80 5.02
CA GLU A 50 -24.42 -8.72 5.44
C GLU A 50 -25.32 -9.35 4.38
N ASN A 51 -26.44 -9.92 4.85
CA ASN A 51 -27.43 -10.53 3.95
C ASN A 51 -28.33 -9.47 3.30
N GLU A 52 -28.57 -9.61 2.00
CA GLU A 52 -29.49 -8.79 1.23
C GLU A 52 -30.39 -9.66 0.35
N GLN A 53 -31.68 -9.32 0.26
CA GLN A 53 -32.55 -9.92 -0.72
C GLN A 53 -32.52 -9.11 -2.01
N ILE A 54 -32.24 -9.79 -3.12
CA ILE A 54 -32.25 -9.20 -4.46
C ILE A 54 -33.16 -9.95 -5.38
N GLN A 55 -33.67 -9.28 -6.42
CA GLN A 55 -34.39 -9.92 -7.52
C GLN A 55 -33.34 -10.53 -8.47
N GLY A 56 -33.23 -11.86 -8.45
CA GLY A 56 -32.41 -12.63 -9.37
C GLY A 56 -33.19 -12.97 -10.66
N TRP A 57 -32.55 -13.68 -11.58
CA TRP A 57 -33.13 -14.04 -12.87
C TRP A 57 -34.30 -15.04 -12.73
N CYS A 58 -34.34 -15.86 -11.70
CA CYS A 58 -35.36 -16.88 -11.45
C CYS A 58 -36.26 -16.59 -10.23
N GLY A 59 -36.22 -15.37 -9.68
CA GLY A 59 -37.01 -14.97 -8.50
C GLY A 59 -36.13 -14.28 -7.42
N THR A 60 -36.71 -14.04 -6.26
CA THR A 60 -36.03 -13.44 -5.13
C THR A 60 -35.01 -14.41 -4.53
N VAL A 61 -33.78 -13.96 -4.37
CA VAL A 61 -32.67 -14.72 -3.77
C VAL A 61 -31.99 -13.92 -2.64
N GLN A 62 -31.47 -14.63 -1.64
CA GLN A 62 -30.67 -14.04 -0.60
C GLN A 62 -29.21 -14.12 -1.00
N VAL A 63 -28.48 -13.00 -0.91
CA VAL A 63 -27.05 -12.88 -1.24
C VAL A 63 -26.32 -12.21 -0.10
N GLU A 64 -25.01 -12.39 -0.08
CA GLU A 64 -24.12 -11.67 0.82
C GLU A 64 -23.48 -10.50 0.08
N LYS A 65 -23.41 -9.34 0.73
CA LYS A 65 -22.68 -8.17 0.26
C LYS A 65 -21.74 -7.66 1.35
N ILE A 66 -20.68 -6.98 0.94
CA ILE A 66 -19.77 -6.34 1.89
C ILE A 66 -20.55 -5.28 2.67
N SER A 67 -20.53 -5.40 3.99
CA SER A 67 -21.16 -4.45 4.92
C SER A 67 -20.16 -3.48 5.51
N GLY A 68 -20.66 -2.49 6.24
CA GLY A 68 -19.85 -1.58 7.02
C GLY A 68 -19.18 -0.47 6.22
N LYS A 69 -17.95 -0.15 6.61
CA LYS A 69 -17.25 1.03 6.10
C LYS A 69 -16.88 0.92 4.61
N LYS A 70 -17.12 1.99 3.88
CA LYS A 70 -16.62 2.12 2.50
C LYS A 70 -15.10 2.22 2.49
N ILE A 71 -14.47 1.67 1.46
CA ILE A 71 -13.02 1.67 1.33
C ILE A 71 -12.54 2.96 0.65
N THR A 72 -11.41 3.49 1.11
CA THR A 72 -10.62 4.48 0.40
C THR A 72 -9.18 4.00 0.25
N VAL A 73 -8.63 4.18 -0.93
CA VAL A 73 -7.21 3.90 -1.22
C VAL A 73 -6.42 5.19 -1.08
N VAL A 74 -5.28 5.11 -0.42
CA VAL A 74 -4.43 6.26 -0.09
C VAL A 74 -3.01 6.02 -0.61
N PRO A 75 -2.75 6.28 -1.91
CA PRO A 75 -1.38 6.20 -2.42
C PRO A 75 -0.51 7.30 -1.79
N ILE A 76 0.67 6.89 -1.30
CA ILE A 76 1.72 7.84 -0.95
C ILE A 76 2.43 8.23 -2.25
N LEU A 77 2.31 9.49 -2.61
CA LEU A 77 2.89 9.99 -3.85
C LEU A 77 4.41 10.14 -3.70
N ARG A 78 5.15 9.81 -4.75
CA ARG A 78 4.71 9.41 -6.10
C ARG A 78 4.53 7.89 -6.25
N ALA A 79 5.37 7.09 -5.60
CA ALA A 79 5.55 5.67 -5.87
C ALA A 79 4.28 4.82 -5.65
N GLY A 80 3.43 5.18 -4.67
CA GLY A 80 2.18 4.48 -4.40
C GLY A 80 1.21 4.40 -5.58
N ILE A 81 1.30 5.36 -6.54
CA ILE A 81 0.47 5.32 -7.77
C ILE A 81 0.71 4.03 -8.57
N GLY A 82 1.94 3.48 -8.53
CA GLY A 82 2.27 2.26 -9.25
C GLY A 82 1.48 1.02 -8.82
N MET A 83 0.87 1.04 -7.63
CA MET A 83 0.03 -0.05 -7.12
C MET A 83 -1.47 0.23 -7.30
N LEU A 84 -1.86 1.47 -7.60
CA LEU A 84 -3.25 1.94 -7.52
C LEU A 84 -4.20 1.14 -8.42
N ASP A 85 -3.85 0.96 -9.69
CA ASP A 85 -4.70 0.24 -10.65
C ASP A 85 -4.93 -1.22 -10.21
N GLY A 86 -3.91 -1.85 -9.61
CA GLY A 86 -4.02 -3.18 -9.06
C GLY A 86 -5.08 -3.27 -7.94
N VAL A 87 -5.10 -2.29 -7.05
CA VAL A 87 -6.11 -2.21 -5.98
C VAL A 87 -7.50 -1.94 -6.53
N LEU A 88 -7.63 -0.96 -7.43
CA LEU A 88 -8.91 -0.58 -8.03
C LEU A 88 -9.49 -1.66 -8.93
N SER A 89 -8.68 -2.56 -9.50
CA SER A 89 -9.17 -3.71 -10.27
C SER A 89 -10.02 -4.67 -9.42
N LEU A 90 -9.73 -4.79 -8.12
CA LEU A 90 -10.49 -5.61 -7.18
C LEU A 90 -11.59 -4.82 -6.47
N ILE A 91 -11.36 -3.54 -6.23
CA ILE A 91 -12.31 -2.69 -5.50
C ILE A 91 -12.63 -1.44 -6.34
N PRO A 92 -13.33 -1.60 -7.48
CA PRO A 92 -13.57 -0.49 -8.41
C PRO A 92 -14.42 0.65 -7.82
N GLY A 93 -15.19 0.38 -6.77
CA GLY A 93 -15.98 1.37 -6.04
C GLY A 93 -15.19 2.15 -4.97
N ALA A 94 -13.93 1.81 -4.70
CA ALA A 94 -13.13 2.53 -3.73
C ALA A 94 -12.92 3.99 -4.13
N LYS A 95 -12.94 4.88 -3.13
CA LYS A 95 -12.53 6.27 -3.34
C LYS A 95 -11.02 6.38 -3.25
N VAL A 96 -10.42 7.38 -3.88
CA VAL A 96 -8.99 7.60 -3.85
C VAL A 96 -8.70 8.93 -3.14
N SER A 97 -7.96 8.86 -2.04
CA SER A 97 -7.30 10.01 -1.42
C SER A 97 -5.87 10.09 -1.97
N ALA A 98 -5.23 11.24 -1.91
CA ALA A 98 -3.83 11.38 -2.31
C ALA A 98 -3.04 12.09 -1.23
N VAL A 99 -1.91 11.50 -0.83
CA VAL A 99 -0.98 12.06 0.15
C VAL A 99 0.38 12.18 -0.49
N GLY A 100 0.93 13.39 -0.52
CA GLY A 100 2.26 13.66 -1.03
C GLY A 100 3.22 13.93 0.12
N ILE A 101 4.25 13.11 0.24
CA ILE A 101 5.29 13.25 1.25
C ILE A 101 6.64 13.29 0.55
N ALA A 102 7.41 14.34 0.82
CA ALA A 102 8.80 14.46 0.44
C ALA A 102 9.69 14.29 1.67
N ARG A 103 10.89 13.75 1.47
CA ARG A 103 11.93 13.75 2.50
C ARG A 103 12.68 15.07 2.41
N ASN A 104 12.75 15.79 3.50
CA ASN A 104 13.63 16.97 3.57
C ASN A 104 15.08 16.50 3.48
N GLU A 105 15.85 17.01 2.53
CA GLU A 105 17.22 16.55 2.25
C GLU A 105 18.20 16.91 3.38
N GLU A 106 17.92 17.97 4.14
CA GLU A 106 18.79 18.43 5.24
C GLU A 106 18.45 17.75 6.56
N THR A 107 17.15 17.62 6.89
CA THR A 107 16.69 17.09 8.19
C THR A 107 16.29 15.62 8.14
N PHE A 108 16.19 15.04 6.95
CA PHE A 108 15.68 13.69 6.68
C PHE A 108 14.24 13.44 7.20
N GLN A 109 13.55 14.47 7.62
CA GLN A 109 12.17 14.36 8.11
C GLN A 109 11.16 14.31 6.96
N ALA A 110 10.07 13.59 7.19
CA ALA A 110 8.95 13.54 6.26
C ALA A 110 8.21 14.89 6.27
N GLN A 111 8.10 15.52 5.11
CA GLN A 111 7.36 16.78 4.92
C GLN A 111 6.18 16.54 3.98
N THR A 112 4.98 16.80 4.46
CA THR A 112 3.76 16.71 3.65
C THR A 112 3.66 17.94 2.73
N TYR A 113 3.55 17.69 1.42
CA TYR A 113 3.30 18.75 0.42
C TYR A 113 1.92 18.65 -0.22
N LEU A 114 1.23 17.52 -0.06
CA LEU A 114 -0.14 17.32 -0.54
C LEU A 114 -0.94 16.51 0.46
N GLU A 115 -2.11 17.02 0.81
CA GLU A 115 -3.13 16.31 1.57
C GLU A 115 -4.47 16.48 0.87
N LYS A 116 -4.97 15.42 0.24
CA LYS A 116 -6.27 15.41 -0.43
C LYS A 116 -7.05 14.18 0.01
N LEU A 117 -7.74 14.31 1.14
CA LEU A 117 -8.55 13.23 1.69
C LEU A 117 -9.98 13.29 1.14
N VAL A 118 -10.60 12.12 0.96
CA VAL A 118 -12.01 12.02 0.59
C VAL A 118 -12.92 12.45 1.74
N PRO A 119 -14.11 12.96 1.47
CA PRO A 119 -15.10 13.27 2.51
C PRO A 119 -15.48 12.02 3.32
N GLN A 120 -15.79 12.22 4.60
CA GLN A 120 -16.20 11.15 5.51
C GLN A 120 -15.14 10.05 5.66
N ILE A 121 -13.87 10.43 5.73
CA ILE A 121 -12.74 9.51 5.93
C ILE A 121 -12.85 8.73 7.24
N ASP A 122 -13.47 9.31 8.26
CA ASP A 122 -13.80 8.71 9.55
C ASP A 122 -14.75 7.51 9.46
N GLN A 123 -15.50 7.40 8.35
CA GLN A 123 -16.44 6.31 8.07
C GLN A 123 -15.86 5.29 7.07
N ARG A 124 -14.54 5.26 6.87
CA ARG A 124 -13.93 4.42 5.85
C ARG A 124 -12.81 3.55 6.41
N LEU A 125 -12.62 2.39 5.79
CA LEU A 125 -11.37 1.67 5.87
C LEU A 125 -10.37 2.34 4.91
N ALA A 126 -9.29 2.90 5.42
CA ALA A 126 -8.22 3.47 4.62
C ALA A 126 -7.15 2.42 4.31
N MET A 127 -6.89 2.18 3.03
CA MET A 127 -5.84 1.29 2.55
C MET A 127 -4.70 2.15 1.99
N ILE A 128 -3.66 2.36 2.79
CA ILE A 128 -2.44 3.06 2.35
C ILE A 128 -1.67 2.13 1.42
N ILE A 129 -1.22 2.65 0.29
CA ILE A 129 -0.37 1.91 -0.64
C ILE A 129 0.94 2.66 -0.90
N ASP A 130 2.05 1.95 -0.70
CA ASP A 130 3.40 2.42 -0.98
C ASP A 130 4.28 1.22 -1.32
N PRO A 131 5.08 1.21 -2.38
CA PRO A 131 5.94 0.08 -2.70
C PRO A 131 6.95 -0.29 -1.61
N MET A 132 7.41 0.69 -0.82
CA MET A 132 8.57 0.51 0.06
C MET A 132 8.28 0.98 1.48
N LEU A 133 8.34 0.08 2.45
CA LEU A 133 8.40 0.43 3.87
C LEU A 133 9.87 0.35 4.35
N ALA A 134 10.63 1.42 4.11
CA ALA A 134 12.04 1.51 4.49
C ALA A 134 12.21 1.99 5.95
N THR A 135 12.33 3.29 6.19
CA THR A 135 12.49 3.86 7.54
C THR A 135 11.16 4.02 8.29
N GLY A 136 10.04 3.96 7.58
CA GLY A 136 8.69 4.15 8.15
C GLY A 136 8.21 5.61 8.22
N GLY A 137 9.05 6.60 7.97
CA GLY A 137 8.69 8.00 8.15
C GLY A 137 7.48 8.46 7.34
N SER A 138 7.42 8.15 6.04
CA SER A 138 6.27 8.51 5.19
C SER A 138 5.00 7.77 5.60
N MET A 139 5.13 6.50 5.99
CA MET A 139 4.00 5.71 6.45
C MET A 139 3.43 6.27 7.76
N ILE A 140 4.28 6.56 8.75
CA ILE A 140 3.87 7.16 10.02
C ILE A 140 3.17 8.49 9.79
N ALA A 141 3.76 9.40 9.01
CA ALA A 141 3.15 10.70 8.70
C ALA A 141 1.78 10.57 8.01
N THR A 142 1.62 9.57 7.13
CA THR A 142 0.33 9.30 6.47
C THR A 142 -0.71 8.77 7.47
N ILE A 143 -0.32 7.85 8.35
CA ILE A 143 -1.21 7.31 9.38
C ILE A 143 -1.63 8.40 10.37
N ASP A 144 -0.69 9.24 10.83
CA ASP A 144 -0.98 10.40 11.69
C ASP A 144 -2.02 11.33 11.07
N MET A 145 -1.86 11.63 9.78
CA MET A 145 -2.79 12.46 9.01
C MET A 145 -4.19 11.85 8.95
N LEU A 146 -4.30 10.55 8.63
CA LEU A 146 -5.58 9.83 8.59
C LEU A 146 -6.26 9.78 9.95
N LYS A 147 -5.51 9.48 11.01
CA LYS A 147 -6.02 9.47 12.39
C LYS A 147 -6.47 10.85 12.83
N LYS A 148 -5.71 11.90 12.51
CA LYS A 148 -6.10 13.30 12.76
C LYS A 148 -7.40 13.68 12.06
N ALA A 149 -7.67 13.11 10.88
CA ALA A 149 -8.91 13.28 10.16
C ALA A 149 -10.05 12.36 10.66
N GLY A 150 -9.83 11.60 11.73
CA GLY A 150 -10.82 10.72 12.37
C GLY A 150 -10.89 9.29 11.84
N CYS A 151 -10.00 8.88 10.92
CA CYS A 151 -9.98 7.52 10.41
C CYS A 151 -9.48 6.54 11.49
N THR A 152 -10.28 5.52 11.80
CA THR A 152 -9.99 4.54 12.86
C THR A 152 -9.60 3.16 12.33
N GLU A 153 -9.88 2.86 11.07
CA GLU A 153 -9.50 1.60 10.43
C GLU A 153 -8.52 1.87 9.30
N ILE A 154 -7.27 1.44 9.49
CA ILE A 154 -6.17 1.73 8.57
C ILE A 154 -5.42 0.43 8.32
N ARG A 155 -5.17 0.13 7.05
CA ARG A 155 -4.29 -0.95 6.59
C ARG A 155 -3.25 -0.38 5.65
N ALA A 156 -2.03 -0.90 5.71
CA ALA A 156 -0.95 -0.52 4.81
C ALA A 156 -0.55 -1.71 3.94
N LEU A 157 -0.43 -1.49 2.63
CA LEU A 157 -0.01 -2.48 1.65
C LEU A 157 1.31 -2.02 1.04
N VAL A 158 2.35 -2.85 1.18
CA VAL A 158 3.69 -2.55 0.67
C VAL A 158 4.28 -3.75 -0.08
N LEU A 159 5.06 -3.50 -1.13
CA LEU A 159 5.68 -4.59 -1.88
C LEU A 159 6.83 -5.21 -1.07
N VAL A 160 7.69 -4.38 -0.49
CA VAL A 160 8.77 -4.83 0.39
C VAL A 160 8.87 -3.96 1.63
N ALA A 161 9.24 -4.56 2.74
CA ALA A 161 9.41 -3.90 4.03
C ALA A 161 10.75 -4.25 4.67
N ALA A 162 11.39 -3.27 5.33
CA ALA A 162 12.53 -3.49 6.19
C ALA A 162 12.09 -3.67 7.64
N PRO A 163 12.80 -4.48 8.45
CA PRO A 163 12.52 -4.65 9.86
C PRO A 163 12.51 -3.33 10.65
N GLU A 164 13.37 -2.39 10.28
CA GLU A 164 13.47 -1.07 10.89
C GLU A 164 12.20 -0.24 10.68
N GLY A 165 11.67 -0.24 9.46
CA GLY A 165 10.41 0.45 9.14
C GLY A 165 9.21 -0.19 9.83
N ILE A 166 9.18 -1.51 9.87
CA ILE A 166 8.16 -2.27 10.61
C ILE A 166 8.19 -1.90 12.10
N ALA A 167 9.38 -1.89 12.70
CA ALA A 167 9.55 -1.54 14.11
C ALA A 167 9.15 -0.09 14.39
N ALA A 168 9.52 0.85 13.51
CA ALA A 168 9.17 2.26 13.65
C ALA A 168 7.64 2.49 13.59
N VAL A 169 6.96 1.92 12.58
CA VAL A 169 5.50 2.01 12.45
C VAL A 169 4.82 1.30 13.62
N GLY A 170 5.31 0.11 14.03
CA GLY A 170 4.75 -0.64 15.14
C GLY A 170 4.82 0.08 16.49
N LYS A 171 5.88 0.86 16.69
CA LYS A 171 6.04 1.71 17.89
C LYS A 171 5.06 2.90 17.86
N ALA A 172 4.88 3.54 16.72
CA ALA A 172 4.02 4.71 16.58
C ALA A 172 2.52 4.33 16.50
N HIS A 173 2.20 3.26 15.76
CA HIS A 173 0.85 2.85 15.44
C HIS A 173 0.66 1.32 15.61
N PRO A 174 0.59 0.81 16.84
CA PRO A 174 0.47 -0.63 17.10
C PRO A 174 -0.86 -1.24 16.65
N ASP A 175 -1.82 -0.41 16.29
CA ASP A 175 -3.19 -0.74 15.88
C ASP A 175 -3.38 -0.81 14.34
N VAL A 176 -2.33 -0.58 13.56
CA VAL A 176 -2.40 -0.61 12.08
C VAL A 176 -1.89 -1.94 11.55
N ASP A 177 -2.66 -2.55 10.65
CA ASP A 177 -2.24 -3.78 9.96
C ASP A 177 -1.37 -3.47 8.75
N ILE A 178 -0.24 -4.17 8.63
CA ILE A 178 0.65 -4.08 7.46
C ILE A 178 0.62 -5.39 6.69
N TYR A 179 0.34 -5.30 5.38
CA TYR A 179 0.42 -6.39 4.42
C TYR A 179 1.61 -6.17 3.49
N THR A 180 2.53 -7.12 3.46
CA THR A 180 3.74 -7.02 2.64
C THR A 180 3.96 -8.29 1.82
N ALA A 181 4.54 -8.12 0.63
CA ALA A 181 4.90 -9.24 -0.21
C ALA A 181 6.26 -9.86 0.21
N SER A 182 7.13 -9.09 0.85
CA SER A 182 8.40 -9.57 1.39
C SER A 182 8.86 -8.70 2.56
N ILE A 183 9.36 -9.35 3.61
CA ILE A 183 10.16 -8.70 4.64
C ILE A 183 11.62 -8.96 4.29
N ASP A 184 12.36 -7.90 4.01
CA ASP A 184 13.75 -7.97 3.61
C ASP A 184 14.72 -7.89 4.81
N GLN A 185 16.04 -7.86 4.57
CA GLN A 185 17.00 -8.11 5.63
C GLN A 185 17.22 -6.90 6.56
N HIS A 186 17.50 -5.73 5.98
CA HIS A 186 17.85 -4.51 6.70
C HIS A 186 17.84 -3.28 5.76
N LEU A 187 18.10 -2.11 6.31
CA LEU A 187 18.43 -0.90 5.55
C LEU A 187 19.95 -0.73 5.44
N ASP A 188 20.40 -0.28 4.27
CA ASP A 188 21.80 0.15 4.11
C ASP A 188 22.03 1.53 4.74
N GLU A 189 23.27 2.03 4.66
CA GLU A 189 23.70 3.33 5.20
C GLU A 189 22.95 4.54 4.59
N ASN A 190 22.38 4.37 3.38
CA ASN A 190 21.60 5.39 2.68
C ASN A 190 20.09 5.25 2.92
N GLY A 191 19.67 4.24 3.68
CA GLY A 191 18.27 3.95 3.99
C GLY A 191 17.54 3.18 2.89
N TYR A 192 18.25 2.51 1.98
CA TYR A 192 17.66 1.58 1.02
C TYR A 192 17.49 0.20 1.63
N ILE A 193 16.41 -0.46 1.25
CA ILE A 193 16.13 -1.85 1.67
C ILE A 193 17.06 -2.82 0.96
N VAL A 194 17.65 -3.74 1.69
CA VAL A 194 18.56 -4.80 1.20
C VAL A 194 17.90 -6.16 1.41
N PRO A 195 17.75 -7.00 0.35
CA PRO A 195 18.13 -6.80 -1.06
C PRO A 195 17.25 -5.80 -1.81
N GLY A 196 16.05 -5.46 -1.33
CA GLY A 196 15.18 -4.43 -1.84
C GLY A 196 14.77 -4.54 -3.31
N LEU A 197 14.24 -3.44 -3.82
CA LEU A 197 13.85 -3.27 -5.21
C LEU A 197 14.61 -2.09 -5.89
N GLY A 198 15.57 -1.48 -5.20
CA GLY A 198 16.17 -0.20 -5.58
C GLY A 198 15.18 0.95 -5.37
N ASP A 199 15.30 2.05 -6.12
CA ASP A 199 14.32 3.13 -6.09
C ASP A 199 13.06 2.73 -6.87
N ALA A 200 11.99 2.42 -6.14
CA ALA A 200 10.73 1.99 -6.75
C ALA A 200 10.03 3.14 -7.50
N GLY A 201 10.16 4.37 -7.02
CA GLY A 201 9.61 5.55 -7.68
C GLY A 201 10.24 5.74 -9.05
N ASP A 202 11.56 5.73 -9.13
CA ASP A 202 12.27 5.87 -10.39
C ASP A 202 11.98 4.71 -11.36
N LYS A 203 11.88 3.48 -10.84
CA LYS A 203 11.52 2.32 -11.67
C LYS A 203 10.10 2.39 -12.21
N ILE A 204 9.12 2.87 -11.40
CA ILE A 204 7.72 3.03 -11.81
C ILE A 204 7.58 4.14 -12.86
N PHE A 205 8.29 5.26 -12.69
CA PHE A 205 8.13 6.44 -13.56
C PHE A 205 9.19 6.57 -14.67
N GLY A 206 10.25 5.76 -14.61
CA GLY A 206 11.35 5.83 -15.59
C GLY A 206 12.18 7.11 -15.43
N THR A 207 12.28 7.63 -14.20
CA THR A 207 12.99 8.88 -13.90
C THR A 207 14.44 8.67 -13.46
N LYS A 208 14.93 7.43 -13.45
CA LYS A 208 16.33 7.13 -13.15
C LYS A 208 17.23 7.87 -14.13
N GLN A 209 18.07 8.77 -13.62
CA GLN A 209 19.16 9.33 -14.42
C GLN A 209 20.05 8.15 -14.85
N LYS A 210 20.29 8.03 -16.16
CA LYS A 210 21.33 7.13 -16.65
C LYS A 210 22.64 7.65 -16.04
N ASP A 211 23.34 6.78 -15.31
CA ASP A 211 24.72 7.04 -14.99
C ASP A 211 25.42 7.30 -16.33
N ILE A 212 25.92 8.54 -16.51
CA ILE A 212 26.69 8.97 -17.67
C ILE A 212 28.09 8.35 -17.57
#